data_94724be8bf90795a3c748b85f3a98384
#
_entry.id   94724be8bf90795a3c748b85f3a98384
#
_cell.length_a   1.000
_cell.length_b   1.000
_cell.length_c   1.000
_cell.angle_alpha   90.00
_cell.angle_beta   90.00
_cell.angle_gamma   90.00
#
_symmetry.space_group_name_H-M   'P 1'
#
loop_
_entity.id
_entity.type
_entity.pdbx_description
1 polymer ?
#
loop_
_entity_poly.entity_id
_entity_poly.type
_entity_poly.pdbx_seq_one_letter_code
_entity_poly.pdbx_strand_id
1 'polypeptide(L)'
;LLKMPSKINPICIHPMFGPGVKKITNNNIILVPINDVKKELNVAKSLFLGANFVTIDAAEHDKKIAVILGLTHLVNIAFASIIAKDEQILLTEKMSGTTFKAQKIIAESILSESPELIETIISNPEVRKFGEELWKDVGKLLTDSQEGKTEEIIKYVKLAQEKISKNSDMNKSYKKLSSMINIIEK
;
A
#
# COMPACT_ATOMS: atom_id res chain seq x y z
N LEU A 1 19.57 -10.34 14.63
CA LEU A 1 19.06 -11.72 14.75
C LEU A 1 19.41 -12.20 16.17
N LEU A 2 18.40 -12.44 17.01
CA LEU A 2 18.55 -13.10 18.29
C LEU A 2 19.26 -14.44 18.07
N LYS A 3 20.23 -14.80 18.94
CA LYS A 3 20.88 -16.12 18.90
C LYS A 3 19.83 -17.19 19.16
N MET A 4 19.32 -17.79 18.08
CA MET A 4 18.38 -18.91 18.18
C MET A 4 19.13 -20.20 18.53
N PRO A 5 18.50 -21.10 19.32
CA PRO A 5 19.08 -22.41 19.59
C PRO A 5 19.37 -23.19 18.28
N SER A 6 20.48 -23.89 18.23
CA SER A 6 20.97 -24.62 17.04
C SER A 6 20.01 -25.68 16.46
N LYS A 7 18.95 -26.04 17.18
CA LYS A 7 17.92 -27.00 16.76
C LYS A 7 16.70 -26.36 16.09
N ILE A 8 16.63 -25.05 16.00
CA ILE A 8 15.50 -24.33 15.38
C ILE A 8 15.87 -23.97 13.95
N ASN A 9 14.99 -24.33 13.00
CA ASN A 9 15.07 -23.90 11.61
C ASN A 9 14.10 -22.70 11.42
N PRO A 10 14.58 -21.47 11.58
CA PRO A 10 13.73 -20.29 11.44
C PRO A 10 13.34 -20.10 9.97
N ILE A 11 12.13 -19.60 9.76
CA ILE A 11 11.70 -19.04 8.47
C ILE A 11 11.26 -17.59 8.70
N CYS A 12 11.60 -16.71 7.78
CA CYS A 12 11.15 -15.32 7.81
C CYS A 12 10.12 -15.11 6.69
N ILE A 13 8.89 -14.84 7.09
CA ILE A 13 7.76 -14.62 6.17
C ILE A 13 7.03 -13.33 6.51
N HIS A 14 6.48 -12.70 5.48
CA HIS A 14 5.61 -11.53 5.61
C HIS A 14 4.30 -11.78 4.84
N PRO A 15 3.19 -12.10 5.54
CA PRO A 15 1.88 -12.21 4.93
C PRO A 15 1.41 -10.84 4.42
N MET A 16 1.04 -10.76 3.13
CA MET A 16 0.61 -9.52 2.48
C MET A 16 -0.91 -9.36 2.49
N PHE A 17 -1.51 -9.63 3.64
CA PHE A 17 -2.96 -9.53 3.84
C PHE A 17 -3.28 -9.20 5.31
N GLY A 18 -4.34 -8.42 5.50
CA GLY A 18 -4.79 -8.00 6.82
C GLY A 18 -5.69 -9.01 7.52
N PRO A 19 -6.12 -8.72 8.76
CA PRO A 19 -6.89 -9.65 9.62
C PRO A 19 -8.27 -10.01 9.07
N GLY A 20 -8.79 -9.28 8.07
CA GLY A 20 -10.08 -9.58 7.41
C GLY A 20 -10.05 -10.77 6.45
N VAL A 21 -8.89 -11.34 6.15
CA VAL A 21 -8.77 -12.47 5.22
C VAL A 21 -9.25 -13.76 5.87
N LYS A 22 -10.31 -14.36 5.30
CA LYS A 22 -10.89 -15.62 5.78
C LYS A 22 -10.21 -16.89 5.24
N LYS A 23 -9.51 -16.78 4.10
CA LYS A 23 -8.80 -17.89 3.44
C LYS A 23 -7.46 -17.42 2.92
N ILE A 24 -6.43 -18.19 3.20
CA ILE A 24 -5.05 -17.88 2.77
C ILE A 24 -4.86 -18.15 1.26
N THR A 25 -5.66 -19.02 0.67
CA THR A 25 -5.58 -19.40 -0.75
C THR A 25 -5.56 -18.17 -1.67
N ASN A 26 -4.61 -18.15 -2.59
CA ASN A 26 -4.36 -17.06 -3.55
C ASN A 26 -3.87 -15.74 -2.93
N ASN A 27 -3.63 -15.68 -1.62
CA ASN A 27 -3.02 -14.51 -1.00
C ASN A 27 -1.50 -14.62 -1.06
N ASN A 28 -0.83 -13.48 -1.11
CA ASN A 28 0.62 -13.41 -1.24
C ASN A 28 1.30 -13.49 0.14
N ILE A 29 2.37 -14.27 0.20
CA ILE A 29 3.29 -14.32 1.33
C ILE A 29 4.70 -14.10 0.78
N ILE A 30 5.41 -13.14 1.36
CA ILE A 30 6.82 -12.92 1.04
C ILE A 30 7.65 -13.83 1.93
N LEU A 31 8.60 -14.55 1.34
CA LEU A 31 9.64 -15.31 2.04
C LEU A 31 10.96 -14.57 1.89
N VAL A 32 11.56 -14.19 3.01
CA VAL A 32 12.91 -13.62 3.07
C VAL A 32 13.84 -14.72 3.59
N PRO A 33 14.62 -15.39 2.73
CA PRO A 33 15.42 -16.54 3.14
C PRO A 33 16.49 -16.16 4.16
N ILE A 34 16.68 -17.03 5.16
CA ILE A 34 17.70 -16.86 6.20
C ILE A 34 18.93 -17.74 5.87
N ASN A 35 18.72 -19.00 5.49
CA ASN A 35 19.80 -19.97 5.26
C ASN A 35 19.61 -20.74 3.95
N ASP A 36 18.52 -21.49 3.80
CA ASP A 36 18.26 -22.38 2.66
C ASP A 36 16.89 -22.10 2.05
N VAL A 37 16.91 -21.36 0.93
CA VAL A 37 15.70 -20.95 0.20
C VAL A 37 14.76 -22.11 -0.09
N LYS A 38 15.30 -23.24 -0.56
CA LYS A 38 14.47 -24.40 -0.96
C LYS A 38 13.79 -25.05 0.22
N LYS A 39 14.53 -25.28 1.30
CA LYS A 39 14.00 -25.86 2.53
C LYS A 39 12.97 -24.94 3.18
N GLU A 40 13.31 -23.66 3.32
CA GLU A 40 12.43 -22.66 3.94
C GLU A 40 11.15 -22.49 3.12
N LEU A 41 11.23 -22.43 1.79
CA LEU A 41 10.06 -22.36 0.92
C LEU A 41 9.18 -23.62 1.02
N ASN A 42 9.76 -24.80 1.11
CA ASN A 42 9.00 -26.04 1.29
C ASN A 42 8.25 -26.05 2.64
N VAL A 43 8.92 -25.63 3.71
CA VAL A 43 8.30 -25.50 5.03
C VAL A 43 7.16 -24.46 4.97
N ALA A 44 7.41 -23.28 4.41
CA ALA A 44 6.39 -22.24 4.27
C ALA A 44 5.17 -22.72 3.48
N LYS A 45 5.38 -23.42 2.35
CA LYS A 45 4.29 -24.02 1.55
C LYS A 45 3.49 -25.07 2.31
N SER A 46 4.12 -25.83 3.17
CA SER A 46 3.42 -26.85 3.99
C SER A 46 2.56 -26.22 5.09
N LEU A 47 2.96 -25.04 5.61
CA LEU A 47 2.23 -24.30 6.65
C LEU A 47 1.09 -23.44 6.09
N PHE A 48 1.26 -22.89 4.88
CA PHE A 48 0.32 -21.94 4.28
C PHE A 48 -0.18 -22.47 2.93
N LEU A 49 -1.02 -23.50 2.99
CA LEU A 49 -1.53 -24.20 1.81
C LEU A 49 -2.33 -23.28 0.90
N GLY A 50 -1.95 -23.26 -0.38
CA GLY A 50 -2.63 -22.47 -1.41
C GLY A 50 -2.25 -21.00 -1.46
N ALA A 51 -1.34 -20.53 -0.60
CA ALA A 51 -0.79 -19.17 -0.71
C ALA A 51 0.18 -19.06 -1.91
N ASN A 52 0.29 -17.85 -2.43
CA ASN A 52 1.30 -17.49 -3.43
C ASN A 52 2.56 -17.00 -2.71
N PHE A 53 3.72 -17.58 -3.05
CA PHE A 53 4.97 -17.19 -2.43
C PHE A 53 5.83 -16.37 -3.37
N VAL A 54 6.34 -15.24 -2.86
CA VAL A 54 7.37 -14.43 -3.50
C VAL A 54 8.63 -14.51 -2.64
N THR A 55 9.73 -14.97 -3.22
CA THR A 55 11.01 -15.07 -2.52
C THR A 55 11.88 -13.88 -2.92
N ILE A 56 12.40 -13.16 -1.94
CA ILE A 56 13.18 -11.93 -2.13
C ILE A 56 14.17 -11.76 -0.99
N ASP A 57 15.31 -11.11 -1.23
CA ASP A 57 16.25 -10.79 -0.15
C ASP A 57 15.75 -9.64 0.76
N ALA A 58 16.35 -9.51 1.94
CA ALA A 58 15.90 -8.56 2.96
C ALA A 58 15.99 -7.09 2.49
N ALA A 59 17.05 -6.72 1.78
CA ALA A 59 17.25 -5.34 1.37
C ALA A 59 16.24 -4.92 0.30
N GLU A 60 15.95 -5.81 -0.65
CA GLU A 60 14.93 -5.55 -1.66
C GLU A 60 13.52 -5.65 -1.07
N HIS A 61 13.28 -6.55 -0.08
CA HIS A 61 12.05 -6.59 0.70
C HIS A 61 11.74 -5.22 1.29
N ASP A 62 12.68 -4.63 2.04
CA ASP A 62 12.46 -3.36 2.73
C ASP A 62 12.14 -2.22 1.77
N LYS A 63 12.82 -2.17 0.61
CA LYS A 63 12.50 -1.20 -0.46
C LYS A 63 11.10 -1.38 -1.03
N LYS A 64 10.68 -2.63 -1.30
CA LYS A 64 9.33 -2.90 -1.85
C LYS A 64 8.24 -2.61 -0.83
N ILE A 65 8.45 -3.01 0.42
CA ILE A 65 7.51 -2.75 1.51
C ILE A 65 7.37 -1.25 1.78
N ALA A 66 8.43 -0.47 1.62
CA ALA A 66 8.35 0.98 1.73
C ALA A 66 7.36 1.61 0.73
N VAL A 67 7.23 1.06 -0.47
CA VAL A 67 6.21 1.51 -1.45
C VAL A 67 4.85 0.89 -1.13
N ILE A 68 4.80 -0.42 -0.92
CA ILE A 68 3.54 -1.18 -0.80
C ILE A 68 2.76 -0.80 0.46
N LEU A 69 3.45 -0.73 1.60
CA LEU A 69 2.85 -0.36 2.88
C LEU A 69 3.16 1.10 3.25
N GLY A 70 4.43 1.46 3.30
CA GLY A 70 4.85 2.76 3.84
C GLY A 70 4.25 3.95 3.11
N LEU A 71 4.42 4.05 1.79
CA LEU A 71 3.86 5.14 1.00
C LEU A 71 2.32 5.10 1.04
N THR A 72 1.71 3.90 0.96
CA THR A 72 0.26 3.74 1.04
C THR A 72 -0.28 4.24 2.38
N HIS A 73 0.35 3.87 3.50
CA HIS A 73 -0.05 4.35 4.83
C HIS A 73 0.11 5.87 4.93
N LEU A 74 1.27 6.40 4.54
CA LEU A 74 1.56 7.84 4.61
C LEU A 74 0.51 8.68 3.88
N VAL A 75 0.18 8.32 2.64
CA VAL A 75 -0.83 9.02 1.82
C VAL A 75 -2.21 8.96 2.47
N ASN A 76 -2.61 7.79 2.96
CA ASN A 76 -3.94 7.61 3.54
C ASN A 76 -4.09 8.26 4.91
N ILE A 77 -3.06 8.27 5.75
CA ILE A 77 -3.07 8.99 7.02
C ILE A 77 -3.13 10.50 6.78
N ALA A 78 -2.35 11.02 5.82
CA ALA A 78 -2.40 12.42 5.44
C ALA A 78 -3.80 12.80 4.94
N PHE A 79 -4.40 12.00 4.05
CA PHE A 79 -5.76 12.18 3.59
C PHE A 79 -6.76 12.17 4.76
N ALA A 80 -6.72 11.15 5.62
CA ALA A 80 -7.59 11.04 6.79
C ALA A 80 -7.46 12.26 7.73
N SER A 81 -6.25 12.74 7.96
CA SER A 81 -6.00 13.90 8.82
C SER A 81 -6.61 15.20 8.28
N ILE A 82 -6.75 15.31 6.96
CA ILE A 82 -7.40 16.46 6.32
C ILE A 82 -8.92 16.34 6.43
N ILE A 83 -9.48 15.18 6.06
CA ILE A 83 -10.95 15.01 6.13
C ILE A 83 -11.48 15.00 7.57
N ALA A 84 -10.68 14.62 8.55
CA ALA A 84 -11.06 14.69 9.96
C ALA A 84 -11.26 16.14 10.48
N LYS A 85 -10.81 17.14 9.74
CA LYS A 85 -11.02 18.57 10.04
C LYS A 85 -12.28 19.12 9.38
N ASP A 86 -12.95 18.34 8.55
CA ASP A 86 -14.18 18.76 7.88
C ASP A 86 -15.37 18.70 8.85
N GLU A 87 -15.80 19.87 9.33
CA GLU A 87 -16.95 20.01 10.22
C GLU A 87 -18.28 19.57 9.58
N GLN A 88 -18.31 19.48 8.25
CA GLN A 88 -19.49 19.05 7.47
C GLN A 88 -19.28 17.70 6.79
N ILE A 89 -18.50 16.81 7.37
CA ILE A 89 -18.14 15.52 6.76
C ILE A 89 -19.34 14.71 6.26
N LEU A 90 -20.49 14.75 6.95
CA LEU A 90 -21.70 14.06 6.51
C LEU A 90 -22.29 14.65 5.21
N LEU A 91 -22.12 15.94 4.97
CA LEU A 91 -22.49 16.56 3.70
C LEU A 91 -21.51 16.18 2.60
N THR A 92 -20.22 16.22 2.90
CA THR A 92 -19.15 15.79 1.99
C THR A 92 -19.36 14.33 1.55
N GLU A 93 -19.73 13.44 2.47
CA GLU A 93 -20.05 12.05 2.16
C GLU A 93 -21.27 11.91 1.24
N LYS A 94 -22.35 12.64 1.51
CA LYS A 94 -23.55 12.65 0.64
C LYS A 94 -23.26 13.14 -0.78
N MET A 95 -22.32 14.04 -0.93
CA MET A 95 -21.91 14.61 -2.23
C MET A 95 -20.83 13.77 -2.92
N SER A 96 -20.27 12.77 -2.24
CA SER A 96 -19.10 12.05 -2.70
C SER A 96 -19.39 11.07 -3.84
N GLY A 97 -18.43 10.97 -4.78
CA GLY A 97 -18.41 9.94 -5.81
C GLY A 97 -17.58 8.71 -5.41
N THR A 98 -17.51 7.74 -6.32
CA THR A 98 -16.84 6.44 -6.11
C THR A 98 -15.38 6.56 -5.65
N THR A 99 -14.63 7.53 -6.19
CA THR A 99 -13.20 7.72 -5.85
C THR A 99 -13.03 8.13 -4.40
N PHE A 100 -13.78 9.12 -3.93
CA PHE A 100 -13.71 9.55 -2.54
C PHE A 100 -14.13 8.44 -1.57
N LYS A 101 -15.24 7.74 -1.86
CA LYS A 101 -15.73 6.62 -1.04
C LYS A 101 -14.68 5.53 -0.90
N ALA A 102 -14.06 5.12 -2.01
CA ALA A 102 -12.98 4.12 -1.99
C ALA A 102 -11.77 4.60 -1.17
N GLN A 103 -11.33 5.84 -1.39
CA GLN A 103 -10.19 6.42 -0.67
C GLN A 103 -10.46 6.49 0.83
N LYS A 104 -11.68 6.90 1.23
CA LYS A 104 -12.09 6.95 2.64
C LYS A 104 -12.06 5.58 3.30
N ILE A 105 -12.62 4.54 2.65
CA ILE A 105 -12.61 3.17 3.16
C ILE A 105 -11.17 2.66 3.36
N ILE A 106 -10.27 2.92 2.41
CA ILE A 106 -8.86 2.55 2.55
C ILE A 106 -8.22 3.27 3.75
N ALA A 107 -8.45 4.57 3.87
CA ALA A 107 -7.92 5.36 4.97
C ALA A 107 -8.44 4.89 6.34
N GLU A 108 -9.74 4.60 6.45
CA GLU A 108 -10.36 4.05 7.66
C GLU A 108 -9.81 2.67 8.03
N SER A 109 -9.58 1.80 7.03
CA SER A 109 -8.99 0.48 7.28
C SER A 109 -7.57 0.57 7.85
N ILE A 110 -6.75 1.51 7.35
CA ILE A 110 -5.41 1.77 7.86
C ILE A 110 -5.48 2.35 9.28
N LEU A 111 -6.37 3.31 9.53
CA LEU A 111 -6.54 3.90 10.86
C LEU A 111 -7.13 2.92 11.90
N SER A 112 -7.67 1.78 11.49
CA SER A 112 -8.11 0.71 12.40
C SER A 112 -6.96 -0.16 12.93
N GLU A 113 -5.76 -0.02 12.38
CA GLU A 113 -4.55 -0.67 12.87
C GLU A 113 -4.04 0.01 14.13
N SER A 114 -3.18 -0.70 14.90
CA SER A 114 -2.62 -0.08 16.11
C SER A 114 -1.65 1.06 15.75
N PRO A 115 -1.64 2.16 16.52
CA PRO A 115 -0.72 3.26 16.29
C PRO A 115 0.76 2.84 16.26
N GLU A 116 1.13 1.83 17.06
CA GLU A 116 2.50 1.29 17.14
C GLU A 116 2.87 0.55 15.84
N LEU A 117 1.92 -0.17 15.23
CA LEU A 117 2.15 -0.81 13.94
C LEU A 117 2.33 0.25 12.84
N ILE A 118 1.46 1.25 12.81
CA ILE A 118 1.54 2.35 11.86
C ILE A 118 2.88 3.09 12.02
N GLU A 119 3.28 3.39 13.24
CA GLU A 119 4.58 4.02 13.54
C GLU A 119 5.74 3.18 12.99
N THR A 120 5.74 1.88 13.27
CA THR A 120 6.78 0.95 12.78
C THR A 120 6.87 0.94 11.26
N ILE A 121 5.73 0.96 10.56
CA ILE A 121 5.68 0.99 9.09
C ILE A 121 6.28 2.31 8.56
N ILE A 122 5.86 3.45 9.11
CA ILE A 122 6.29 4.78 8.63
C ILE A 122 7.75 5.07 8.99
N SER A 123 8.25 4.56 10.10
CA SER A 123 9.63 4.76 10.56
C SER A 123 10.67 4.01 9.74
N ASN A 124 10.27 3.14 8.81
CA ASN A 124 11.21 2.50 7.88
C ASN A 124 11.99 3.57 7.09
N PRO A 125 13.34 3.55 7.11
CA PRO A 125 14.16 4.57 6.42
C PRO A 125 13.89 4.70 4.92
N GLU A 126 13.49 3.60 4.26
CA GLU A 126 13.14 3.63 2.83
C GLU A 126 11.82 4.38 2.60
N VAL A 127 10.89 4.37 3.57
CA VAL A 127 9.63 5.14 3.49
C VAL A 127 9.89 6.64 3.47
N ARG A 128 10.88 7.11 4.22
CA ARG A 128 11.26 8.52 4.23
C ARG A 128 11.60 9.03 2.83
N LYS A 129 12.35 8.25 2.04
CA LYS A 129 12.74 8.63 0.66
C LYS A 129 11.52 8.85 -0.22
N PHE A 130 10.58 7.90 -0.20
CA PHE A 130 9.34 8.02 -0.98
C PHE A 130 8.42 9.13 -0.45
N GLY A 131 8.41 9.36 0.87
CA GLY A 131 7.69 10.47 1.48
C GLY A 131 8.24 11.83 1.05
N GLU A 132 9.56 11.98 0.96
CA GLU A 132 10.21 13.19 0.45
C GLU A 132 9.91 13.43 -1.02
N GLU A 133 9.90 12.38 -1.85
CA GLU A 133 9.50 12.47 -3.26
C GLU A 133 8.03 12.87 -3.39
N LEU A 134 7.13 12.22 -2.65
CA LEU A 134 5.71 12.57 -2.60
C LEU A 134 5.50 14.04 -2.23
N TRP A 135 6.19 14.53 -1.18
CA TRP A 135 6.10 15.93 -0.75
C TRP A 135 6.54 16.90 -1.84
N LYS A 136 7.65 16.60 -2.52
CA LYS A 136 8.14 17.40 -3.65
C LYS A 136 7.14 17.43 -4.81
N ASP A 137 6.57 16.28 -5.16
CA ASP A 137 5.61 16.16 -6.26
C ASP A 137 4.30 16.89 -5.94
N VAL A 138 3.77 16.73 -4.74
CA VAL A 138 2.57 17.46 -4.29
C VAL A 138 2.84 18.96 -4.25
N GLY A 139 3.98 19.39 -3.69
CA GLY A 139 4.39 20.79 -3.65
C GLY A 139 4.51 21.42 -5.04
N LYS A 140 5.14 20.67 -5.99
CA LYS A 140 5.24 21.11 -7.37
C LYS A 140 3.86 21.28 -8.02
N LEU A 141 2.98 20.31 -7.90
CA LEU A 141 1.62 20.39 -8.47
C LEU A 141 0.83 21.56 -7.90
N LEU A 142 0.93 21.84 -6.59
CA LEU A 142 0.30 22.99 -5.95
C LEU A 142 0.86 24.30 -6.46
N THR A 143 2.18 24.43 -6.58
CA THR A 143 2.85 25.62 -7.11
C THR A 143 2.46 25.86 -8.56
N ASP A 144 2.54 24.83 -9.42
CA ASP A 144 2.17 24.94 -10.83
C ASP A 144 0.67 25.35 -10.99
N SER A 145 -0.19 24.85 -10.10
CA SER A 145 -1.61 25.24 -10.08
C SER A 145 -1.82 26.72 -9.69
N GLN A 146 -1.12 27.18 -8.64
CA GLN A 146 -1.19 28.57 -8.18
C GLN A 146 -0.67 29.57 -9.23
N GLU A 147 0.36 29.17 -9.99
CA GLU A 147 0.97 29.97 -11.04
C GLU A 147 0.26 29.85 -12.40
N GLY A 148 -0.81 29.05 -12.49
CA GLY A 148 -1.57 28.85 -13.74
C GLY A 148 -0.81 28.05 -14.81
N LYS A 149 0.19 27.26 -14.44
CA LYS A 149 1.02 26.45 -15.34
C LYS A 149 0.30 25.16 -15.79
N THR A 150 -0.81 25.33 -16.47
CA THR A 150 -1.69 24.22 -16.89
C THR A 150 -0.95 23.17 -17.74
N GLU A 151 -0.07 23.60 -18.64
CA GLU A 151 0.68 22.69 -19.52
C GLU A 151 1.65 21.79 -18.74
N GLU A 152 2.30 22.32 -17.70
CA GLU A 152 3.21 21.53 -16.85
C GLU A 152 2.43 20.48 -16.05
N ILE A 153 1.25 20.82 -15.53
CA ILE A 153 0.39 19.86 -14.85
C ILE A 153 -0.05 18.75 -15.80
N ILE A 154 -0.50 19.11 -17.02
CA ILE A 154 -0.91 18.14 -18.03
C ILE A 154 0.25 17.21 -18.41
N LYS A 155 1.45 17.77 -18.60
CA LYS A 155 2.66 17.00 -18.92
C LYS A 155 3.02 16.02 -17.80
N TYR A 156 2.95 16.46 -16.55
CA TYR A 156 3.18 15.61 -15.38
C TYR A 156 2.20 14.42 -15.35
N VAL A 157 0.90 14.69 -15.52
CA VAL A 157 -0.14 13.67 -15.53
C VAL A 157 0.05 12.68 -16.71
N LYS A 158 0.34 13.19 -17.92
CA LYS A 158 0.59 12.33 -19.10
C LYS A 158 1.79 11.41 -18.90
N LEU A 159 2.87 11.90 -18.29
CA LEU A 159 4.04 11.08 -17.99
C LEU A 159 3.72 9.94 -17.00
N ALA A 160 2.94 10.23 -15.98
CA ALA A 160 2.48 9.21 -15.04
C ALA A 160 1.56 8.18 -15.72
N GLN A 161 0.62 8.64 -16.55
CA GLN A 161 -0.26 7.77 -17.34
C GLN A 161 0.53 6.85 -18.26
N GLU A 162 1.51 7.38 -19.01
CA GLU A 162 2.36 6.58 -19.90
C GLU A 162 3.14 5.49 -19.14
N LYS A 163 3.73 5.84 -18.00
CA LYS A 163 4.49 4.88 -17.19
C LYS A 163 3.60 3.78 -16.60
N ILE A 164 2.45 4.14 -16.04
CA ILE A 164 1.54 3.20 -15.39
C ILE A 164 0.86 2.29 -16.42
N SER A 165 0.48 2.83 -17.58
CA SER A 165 -0.21 2.06 -18.63
C SER A 165 0.63 0.93 -19.23
N LYS A 166 1.96 0.96 -19.07
CA LYS A 166 2.83 -0.15 -19.49
C LYS A 166 2.53 -1.47 -18.77
N ASN A 167 2.01 -1.39 -17.54
CA ASN A 167 1.78 -2.54 -16.69
C ASN A 167 0.31 -2.70 -16.24
N SER A 168 -0.57 -1.79 -16.62
CA SER A 168 -1.98 -1.83 -16.22
C SER A 168 -2.92 -1.24 -17.27
N ASP A 169 -4.13 -1.79 -17.34
CA ASP A 169 -5.24 -1.26 -18.14
C ASP A 169 -6.08 -0.32 -17.27
N MET A 170 -5.82 0.98 -17.37
CA MET A 170 -6.49 2.00 -16.56
C MET A 170 -8.01 2.07 -16.82
N ASN A 171 -8.50 1.72 -18.02
CA ASN A 171 -9.92 1.67 -18.30
C ASN A 171 -10.61 0.56 -17.49
N LYS A 172 -9.95 -0.60 -17.35
CA LYS A 172 -10.43 -1.67 -16.47
C LYS A 172 -10.35 -1.31 -14.99
N SER A 173 -9.39 -0.47 -14.60
CA SER A 173 -9.24 -0.03 -13.20
C SER A 173 -10.45 0.77 -12.73
N TYR A 174 -10.96 1.69 -13.53
CA TYR A 174 -12.16 2.43 -13.18
C TYR A 174 -13.41 1.53 -13.04
N LYS A 175 -13.58 0.56 -13.95
CA LYS A 175 -14.68 -0.43 -13.87
C LYS A 175 -14.57 -1.28 -12.58
N LYS A 176 -13.36 -1.73 -12.23
CA LYS A 176 -13.12 -2.47 -10.99
C LYS A 176 -13.47 -1.65 -9.77
N LEU A 177 -13.04 -0.38 -9.72
CA LEU A 177 -13.36 0.54 -8.63
C LEU A 177 -14.87 0.67 -8.44
N SER A 178 -15.62 0.94 -9.51
CA SER A 178 -17.08 1.05 -9.46
C SER A 178 -17.73 -0.24 -8.98
N SER A 179 -17.24 -1.40 -9.43
CA SER A 179 -17.77 -2.70 -8.98
C SER A 179 -17.49 -2.96 -7.50
N MET A 180 -16.33 -2.58 -6.98
CA MET A 180 -15.99 -2.70 -5.55
C MET A 180 -16.93 -1.88 -4.69
N ILE A 181 -17.16 -0.62 -5.04
CA ILE A 181 -18.07 0.26 -4.28
C ILE A 181 -19.50 -0.29 -4.29
N ASN A 182 -20.02 -0.76 -5.42
CA ASN A 182 -21.35 -1.35 -5.52
C ASN A 182 -21.52 -2.62 -4.68
N ILE A 183 -20.45 -3.35 -4.35
CA ILE A 183 -20.50 -4.52 -3.45
C ILE A 183 -20.52 -4.07 -1.99
N ILE A 184 -19.79 -3.02 -1.65
CA ILE A 184 -19.66 -2.52 -0.27
C ILE A 184 -20.94 -1.79 0.20
N GLU A 185 -21.67 -1.14 -0.72
CA GLU A 185 -22.89 -0.40 -0.44
C GLU A 185 -24.17 -1.29 -0.36
N LYS A 186 -24.04 -2.60 -0.58
CA LYS A 186 -25.11 -3.60 -0.41
C LYS A 186 -25.10 -4.22 0.99
#